data_bc60a28a818072b421a581c857cf41e8
#
_entry.id   bc60a28a818072b421a581c857cf41e8
#
_cell.length_a   1.000
_cell.length_b   1.000
_cell.length_c   1.000
_cell.angle_alpha   90.00
_cell.angle_beta   90.00
_cell.angle_gamma   90.00
#
_symmetry.space_group_name_H-M   'P 1'
#
loop_
_entity.id
_entity.type
_entity.pdbx_description
1 polymer ?
#
loop_
_entity_poly.entity_id
_entity_poly.type
_entity_poly.pdbx_seq_one_letter_code
_entity_poly.pdbx_strand_id
1 'polypeptide(L)'
;MKISFQKVLLNKRFPLKISRFVSSSCYNVFIKVEKDGIIGWGESAPAEKGAKTADEIITELEKLIKTNISNKSISEIEQISRELKISPCSYAGLDIALWDWKAKKANMPLHALLGLPIPKTKTSLTIGIMSPESVKERIPLLFHNSTAKYLKVKLGSPDGIDTDKLMYEQVLESSKKYNLGLRVDANGGWNTEEAKYMIEWL
;
A
#
# COMPACT_ATOMS: atom_id res chain seq x y z
N MET A 1 26.27 3.51 -11.17
CA MET A 1 25.07 3.52 -10.31
C MET A 1 25.34 2.64 -9.09
N LYS A 2 25.16 3.18 -7.89
CA LYS A 2 25.26 2.43 -6.63
C LYS A 2 23.87 2.15 -6.10
N ILE A 3 23.60 0.91 -5.72
CA ILE A 3 22.30 0.50 -5.15
C ILE A 3 22.57 -0.10 -3.78
N SER A 4 21.80 0.29 -2.79
CA SER A 4 21.87 -0.21 -1.43
C SER A 4 20.47 -0.44 -0.86
N PHE A 5 20.36 -1.36 0.10
CA PHE A 5 19.11 -1.77 0.72
C PHE A 5 19.18 -1.59 2.22
N GLN A 6 18.05 -1.27 2.80
CA GLN A 6 17.86 -1.23 4.24
C GLN A 6 16.52 -1.92 4.60
N LYS A 7 16.60 -2.97 5.40
CA LYS A 7 15.45 -3.63 6.01
C LYS A 7 14.99 -2.81 7.21
N VAL A 8 13.73 -2.38 7.21
CA VAL A 8 13.17 -1.51 8.23
C VAL A 8 11.86 -2.10 8.75
N LEU A 9 11.74 -2.21 10.08
CA LEU A 9 10.47 -2.57 10.72
C LEU A 9 9.56 -1.34 10.75
N LEU A 10 8.42 -1.44 10.09
CA LEU A 10 7.37 -0.42 10.11
C LEU A 10 6.23 -0.88 11.02
N ASN A 11 5.98 -0.14 12.08
CA ASN A 11 4.86 -0.37 12.97
C ASN A 11 3.66 0.48 12.54
N LYS A 12 2.49 -0.13 12.43
CA LYS A 12 1.25 0.60 12.21
C LYS A 12 0.83 1.29 13.51
N ARG A 13 0.39 2.53 13.41
CA ARG A 13 -0.20 3.25 14.55
C ARG A 13 -1.36 2.46 15.18
N PHE A 14 -2.13 1.76 14.33
CA PHE A 14 -3.21 0.88 14.74
C PHE A 14 -3.12 -0.44 13.96
N PRO A 15 -3.29 -1.59 14.61
CA PRO A 15 -3.42 -2.86 13.90
C PRO A 15 -4.56 -2.79 12.87
N LEU A 16 -4.34 -3.40 11.71
CA LEU A 16 -5.32 -3.48 10.62
C LEU A 16 -5.79 -4.93 10.49
N LYS A 17 -7.05 -5.19 10.84
CA LYS A 17 -7.73 -6.47 10.59
C LYS A 17 -8.49 -6.38 9.27
N ILE A 18 -8.29 -7.35 8.41
CA ILE A 18 -9.10 -7.59 7.21
C ILE A 18 -9.69 -9.00 7.29
N SER A 19 -10.48 -9.41 6.30
CA SER A 19 -11.13 -10.73 6.28
C SER A 19 -10.18 -11.91 6.53
N ARG A 20 -8.91 -11.82 6.10
CA ARG A 20 -7.97 -12.94 6.09
C ARG A 20 -6.88 -12.89 7.16
N PHE A 21 -6.52 -11.71 7.65
CA PHE A 21 -5.43 -11.55 8.63
C PHE A 21 -5.49 -10.24 9.40
N VAL A 22 -4.67 -10.17 10.46
CA VAL A 22 -4.38 -8.95 11.21
C VAL A 22 -2.92 -8.57 11.02
N SER A 23 -2.65 -7.31 10.72
CA SER A 23 -1.30 -6.80 10.55
C SER A 23 -1.05 -5.60 11.46
N SER A 24 -0.04 -5.71 12.34
CA SER A 24 0.41 -4.63 13.23
C SER A 24 1.75 -4.03 12.81
N SER A 25 2.59 -4.81 12.12
CA SER A 25 3.90 -4.38 11.64
C SER A 25 4.29 -5.16 10.39
N CYS A 26 5.27 -4.65 9.65
CA CYS A 26 5.88 -5.33 8.51
C CYS A 26 7.33 -4.89 8.38
N TYR A 27 8.24 -5.82 8.02
CA TYR A 27 9.56 -5.46 7.54
C TYR A 27 9.48 -5.14 6.06
N ASN A 28 9.73 -3.88 5.71
CA ASN A 28 9.86 -3.45 4.32
C ASN A 28 11.34 -3.23 3.98
N VAL A 29 11.65 -3.20 2.70
CA VAL A 29 12.99 -2.93 2.19
C VAL A 29 13.00 -1.58 1.51
N PHE A 30 13.77 -0.65 2.06
CA PHE A 30 14.04 0.63 1.42
C PHE A 30 15.21 0.49 0.47
N ILE A 31 15.06 0.98 -0.74
CA ILE A 31 16.05 0.92 -1.81
C ILE A 31 16.56 2.34 -2.09
N LYS A 32 17.88 2.49 -2.06
CA LYS A 32 18.57 3.72 -2.44
C LYS A 32 19.33 3.48 -3.74
N VAL A 33 19.01 4.26 -4.76
CA VAL A 33 19.77 4.35 -6.02
C VAL A 33 20.54 5.66 -6.02
N GLU A 34 21.88 5.58 -6.19
CA GLU A 34 22.75 6.74 -6.24
C GLU A 34 23.51 6.74 -7.58
N LYS A 35 23.33 7.78 -8.37
CA LYS A 35 24.01 7.97 -9.67
C LYS A 35 24.11 9.48 -9.96
N ASP A 36 25.26 9.91 -10.50
CA ASP A 36 25.51 11.29 -10.87
C ASP A 36 25.32 12.29 -9.70
N GLY A 37 25.60 11.87 -8.45
CA GLY A 37 25.39 12.69 -7.25
C GLY A 37 23.91 12.84 -6.82
N ILE A 38 22.98 12.18 -7.51
CA ILE A 38 21.53 12.25 -7.24
C ILE A 38 21.09 10.93 -6.59
N ILE A 39 20.20 11.03 -5.59
CA ILE A 39 19.68 9.88 -4.88
C ILE A 39 18.19 9.72 -5.20
N GLY A 40 17.82 8.52 -5.67
CA GLY A 40 16.44 8.06 -5.77
C GLY A 40 16.12 7.07 -4.65
N TRP A 41 14.89 7.15 -4.14
CA TRP A 41 14.38 6.27 -3.08
C TRP A 41 13.18 5.47 -3.55
N GLY A 42 13.11 4.23 -3.09
CA GLY A 42 11.96 3.36 -3.28
C GLY A 42 11.77 2.41 -2.13
N GLU A 43 10.65 1.74 -2.10
CA GLU A 43 10.24 0.83 -1.04
C GLU A 43 9.58 -0.41 -1.62
N SER A 44 10.01 -1.58 -1.17
CA SER A 44 9.38 -2.88 -1.43
C SER A 44 8.76 -3.42 -0.15
N ALA A 45 7.56 -3.93 -0.25
CA ALA A 45 6.87 -4.63 0.84
C ALA A 45 6.61 -6.08 0.47
N PRO A 46 6.75 -7.04 1.41
CA PRO A 46 6.37 -8.43 1.20
C PRO A 46 4.91 -8.57 0.73
N ALA A 47 4.61 -9.57 -0.09
CA ALA A 47 3.30 -9.82 -0.65
C ALA A 47 2.94 -11.31 -0.66
N GLU A 48 1.65 -11.64 -0.61
CA GLU A 48 1.16 -13.02 -0.68
C GLU A 48 1.61 -13.74 -1.96
N LYS A 49 1.64 -13.01 -3.07
CA LYS A 49 2.14 -13.50 -4.36
C LYS A 49 3.50 -12.85 -4.63
N GLY A 50 4.58 -13.63 -4.51
CA GLY A 50 5.95 -13.18 -4.68
C GLY A 50 6.79 -13.38 -3.41
N ALA A 51 7.78 -12.50 -3.18
CA ALA A 51 8.59 -12.53 -1.97
C ALA A 51 7.74 -12.25 -0.73
N LYS A 52 7.76 -13.16 0.23
CA LYS A 52 6.95 -13.13 1.45
C LYS A 52 7.65 -12.48 2.64
N THR A 53 8.94 -12.28 2.53
CA THR A 53 9.78 -11.68 3.57
C THR A 53 10.69 -10.59 2.99
N ALA A 54 11.13 -9.68 3.82
CA ALA A 54 12.11 -8.67 3.44
C ALA A 54 13.45 -9.29 3.00
N ASP A 55 13.83 -10.42 3.56
CA ASP A 55 15.08 -11.12 3.21
C ASP A 55 14.99 -11.77 1.82
N GLU A 56 13.83 -12.32 1.45
CA GLU A 56 13.57 -12.80 0.09
C GLU A 56 13.59 -11.63 -0.92
N ILE A 57 13.02 -10.48 -0.58
CA ILE A 57 13.10 -9.27 -1.42
C ILE A 57 14.56 -8.88 -1.68
N ILE A 58 15.38 -8.80 -0.63
CA ILE A 58 16.80 -8.47 -0.76
C ILE A 58 17.52 -9.49 -1.66
N THR A 59 17.31 -10.78 -1.43
CA THR A 59 17.90 -11.86 -2.22
C THR A 59 17.55 -11.74 -3.71
N GLU A 60 16.28 -11.48 -4.03
CA GLU A 60 15.86 -11.29 -5.42
C GLU A 60 16.47 -10.04 -6.05
N LEU A 61 16.54 -8.93 -5.32
CA LEU A 61 17.15 -7.69 -5.80
C LEU A 61 18.66 -7.83 -5.99
N GLU A 62 19.36 -8.53 -5.10
CA GLU A 62 20.80 -8.84 -5.26
C GLU A 62 21.06 -9.68 -6.52
N LYS A 63 20.19 -10.67 -6.80
CA LYS A 63 20.25 -11.45 -8.03
C LYS A 63 20.14 -10.55 -9.27
N LEU A 64 19.24 -9.59 -9.27
CA LEU A 64 19.07 -8.63 -10.36
C LEU A 64 20.31 -7.72 -10.52
N ILE A 65 20.85 -7.20 -9.43
CA ILE A 65 22.01 -6.29 -9.46
C ILE A 65 23.26 -6.97 -9.99
N LYS A 66 23.47 -8.26 -9.71
CA LYS A 66 24.58 -9.06 -10.23
C LYS A 66 24.64 -9.11 -11.75
N THR A 67 23.55 -8.79 -12.47
CA THR A 67 23.54 -8.72 -13.95
C THR A 67 24.08 -7.40 -14.52
N ASN A 68 24.71 -6.57 -13.70
CA ASN A 68 25.31 -5.29 -14.10
C ASN A 68 24.33 -4.32 -14.78
N ILE A 69 23.27 -3.96 -14.05
CA ILE A 69 22.22 -3.05 -14.52
C ILE A 69 22.64 -1.56 -14.55
N SER A 70 23.86 -1.22 -14.17
CA SER A 70 24.30 0.18 -13.92
C SER A 70 24.15 1.12 -15.11
N ASN A 71 24.29 0.60 -16.34
CA ASN A 71 24.23 1.38 -17.58
C ASN A 71 22.99 1.07 -18.43
N LYS A 72 22.03 0.35 -17.86
CA LYS A 72 20.80 -0.03 -18.55
C LYS A 72 19.69 1.01 -18.33
N SER A 73 18.78 1.12 -19.26
CA SER A 73 17.54 1.88 -19.13
C SER A 73 16.59 1.21 -18.15
N ILE A 74 15.60 1.93 -17.64
CA ILE A 74 14.57 1.38 -16.72
C ILE A 74 13.82 0.22 -17.40
N SER A 75 13.50 0.34 -18.68
CA SER A 75 12.82 -0.73 -19.44
C SER A 75 13.68 -1.98 -19.63
N GLU A 76 14.98 -1.83 -19.87
CA GLU A 76 15.89 -2.99 -19.93
C GLU A 76 16.02 -3.68 -18.57
N ILE A 77 16.07 -2.92 -17.47
CA ILE A 77 16.10 -3.47 -16.11
C ILE A 77 14.80 -4.23 -15.81
N GLU A 78 13.67 -3.69 -16.21
CA GLU A 78 12.37 -4.35 -16.09
C GLU A 78 12.35 -5.67 -16.86
N GLN A 79 12.82 -5.68 -18.11
CA GLN A 79 12.90 -6.91 -18.91
C GLN A 79 13.78 -7.98 -18.24
N ILE A 80 14.98 -7.61 -17.77
CA ILE A 80 15.87 -8.52 -17.04
C ILE A 80 15.19 -9.05 -15.77
N SER A 81 14.45 -8.20 -15.04
CA SER A 81 13.74 -8.63 -13.83
C SER A 81 12.71 -9.71 -14.14
N ARG A 82 11.99 -9.60 -15.27
CA ARG A 82 11.01 -10.60 -15.74
C ARG A 82 11.70 -11.90 -16.15
N GLU A 83 12.81 -11.83 -16.89
CA GLU A 83 13.60 -12.99 -17.32
C GLU A 83 14.16 -13.77 -16.12
N LEU A 84 14.63 -13.06 -15.09
CA LEU A 84 15.10 -13.63 -13.83
C LEU A 84 13.98 -14.09 -12.89
N LYS A 85 12.72 -13.85 -13.25
CA LYS A 85 11.54 -14.14 -12.42
C LYS A 85 11.59 -13.46 -11.05
N ILE A 86 12.10 -12.22 -11.01
CA ILE A 86 12.01 -11.39 -9.81
C ILE A 86 10.53 -11.08 -9.53
N SER A 87 10.10 -11.24 -8.29
CA SER A 87 8.70 -10.98 -7.93
C SER A 87 8.34 -9.49 -8.11
N PRO A 88 7.12 -9.17 -8.54
CA PRO A 88 6.69 -7.77 -8.72
C PRO A 88 6.85 -6.93 -7.45
N CYS A 89 6.60 -7.51 -6.26
CA CYS A 89 6.76 -6.79 -5.00
C CYS A 89 8.22 -6.43 -4.70
N SER A 90 9.18 -7.26 -5.12
CA SER A 90 10.62 -6.97 -4.99
C SER A 90 11.04 -5.91 -5.99
N TYR A 91 10.66 -6.06 -7.28
CA TYR A 91 11.05 -5.13 -8.33
C TYR A 91 10.47 -3.73 -8.14
N ALA A 92 9.24 -3.62 -7.61
CA ALA A 92 8.54 -2.35 -7.42
C ALA A 92 9.37 -1.29 -6.70
N GLY A 93 10.08 -1.66 -5.63
CA GLY A 93 10.91 -0.69 -4.90
C GLY A 93 12.10 -0.19 -5.70
N LEU A 94 12.75 -1.06 -6.49
CA LEU A 94 13.83 -0.63 -7.37
C LEU A 94 13.30 0.25 -8.50
N ASP A 95 12.19 -0.10 -9.11
CA ASP A 95 11.53 0.69 -10.15
C ASP A 95 11.18 2.09 -9.63
N ILE A 96 10.54 2.18 -8.47
CA ILE A 96 10.23 3.45 -7.81
C ILE A 96 11.50 4.29 -7.58
N ALA A 97 12.59 3.66 -7.08
CA ALA A 97 13.85 4.36 -6.83
C ALA A 97 14.49 4.89 -8.13
N LEU A 98 14.42 4.14 -9.23
CA LEU A 98 14.92 4.56 -10.53
C LEU A 98 14.11 5.72 -11.12
N TRP A 99 12.79 5.67 -11.00
CA TRP A 99 11.93 6.76 -11.45
C TRP A 99 12.07 8.01 -10.58
N ASP A 100 12.22 7.88 -9.27
CA ASP A 100 12.51 9.00 -8.36
C ASP A 100 13.86 9.65 -8.70
N TRP A 101 14.90 8.84 -8.94
CA TRP A 101 16.18 9.35 -9.42
C TRP A 101 16.04 10.11 -10.75
N LYS A 102 15.30 9.54 -11.71
CA LYS A 102 15.12 10.13 -13.04
C LYS A 102 14.36 11.47 -12.98
N ALA A 103 13.33 11.53 -12.14
CA ALA A 103 12.55 12.74 -11.91
C ALA A 103 13.40 13.86 -11.27
N LYS A 104 14.19 13.53 -10.26
CA LYS A 104 15.13 14.44 -9.61
C LYS A 104 16.22 14.92 -10.56
N LYS A 105 16.76 14.02 -11.41
CA LYS A 105 17.72 14.40 -12.45
C LYS A 105 17.14 15.39 -13.46
N ALA A 106 15.88 15.23 -13.82
CA ALA A 106 15.17 16.14 -14.69
C ALA A 106 14.69 17.43 -13.98
N ASN A 107 14.89 17.54 -12.66
CA ASN A 107 14.34 18.61 -11.81
C ASN A 107 12.83 18.80 -11.98
N MET A 108 12.09 17.70 -12.07
CA MET A 108 10.65 17.67 -12.29
C MET A 108 9.96 16.72 -11.28
N PRO A 109 8.73 17.03 -10.83
CA PRO A 109 7.91 16.04 -10.13
C PRO A 109 7.62 14.84 -11.05
N LEU A 110 7.57 13.63 -10.50
CA LEU A 110 7.41 12.42 -11.30
C LEU A 110 6.16 12.43 -12.20
N HIS A 111 5.02 12.91 -11.68
CA HIS A 111 3.80 13.02 -12.48
C HIS A 111 4.00 13.91 -13.73
N ALA A 112 4.72 15.03 -13.60
CA ALA A 112 5.02 15.91 -14.73
C ALA A 112 5.99 15.25 -15.72
N LEU A 113 7.01 14.54 -15.24
CA LEU A 113 7.93 13.77 -16.08
C LEU A 113 7.19 12.70 -16.90
N LEU A 114 6.12 12.12 -16.35
CA LEU A 114 5.26 11.13 -17.01
C LEU A 114 4.15 11.77 -17.86
N GLY A 115 4.10 13.10 -17.99
CA GLY A 115 3.04 13.81 -18.73
C GLY A 115 1.67 13.73 -18.06
N LEU A 116 1.61 13.43 -16.77
CA LEU A 116 0.36 13.27 -16.02
C LEU A 116 -0.02 14.58 -15.32
N PRO A 117 -1.31 14.89 -15.19
CA PRO A 117 -1.77 16.06 -14.44
C PRO A 117 -1.56 15.85 -12.92
N ILE A 118 -1.59 16.94 -12.16
CA ILE A 118 -1.61 16.85 -10.70
C ILE A 118 -2.86 16.07 -10.25
N PRO A 119 -2.72 15.03 -9.43
CA PRO A 119 -3.86 14.23 -8.96
C PRO A 119 -4.85 15.09 -8.17
N LYS A 120 -6.14 15.01 -8.56
CA LYS A 120 -7.24 15.70 -7.86
C LYS A 120 -8.04 14.76 -6.95
N THR A 121 -7.82 13.45 -7.08
CA THR A 121 -8.52 12.43 -6.29
C THR A 121 -8.08 12.52 -4.82
N LYS A 122 -9.07 12.64 -3.94
CA LYS A 122 -8.84 12.69 -2.49
C LYS A 122 -8.51 11.29 -1.96
N THR A 123 -7.54 11.21 -1.06
CA THR A 123 -7.19 9.96 -0.35
C THR A 123 -8.22 9.59 0.70
N SER A 124 -8.18 8.32 1.13
CA SER A 124 -8.99 7.78 2.22
C SER A 124 -8.09 7.36 3.37
N LEU A 125 -8.53 7.57 4.61
CA LEU A 125 -8.03 6.79 5.74
C LEU A 125 -8.73 5.44 5.77
N THR A 126 -8.11 4.43 6.38
CA THR A 126 -8.69 3.09 6.45
C THR A 126 -8.94 2.69 7.90
N ILE A 127 -10.11 2.10 8.15
CA ILE A 127 -10.46 1.42 9.39
C ILE A 127 -10.58 -0.09 9.11
N GLY A 128 -9.93 -0.92 9.95
CA GLY A 128 -10.01 -2.38 9.87
C GLY A 128 -11.30 -2.92 10.48
N ILE A 129 -11.54 -4.23 10.32
CA ILE A 129 -12.66 -4.94 10.96
C ILE A 129 -12.47 -4.89 12.48
N MET A 130 -13.49 -4.43 13.21
CA MET A 130 -13.49 -4.30 14.68
C MET A 130 -14.90 -4.24 15.24
N SER A 131 -15.04 -4.28 16.57
CA SER A 131 -16.34 -4.11 17.21
C SER A 131 -16.88 -2.67 17.07
N PRO A 132 -18.20 -2.46 17.17
CA PRO A 132 -18.80 -1.13 17.17
C PRO A 132 -18.19 -0.19 18.21
N GLU A 133 -17.92 -0.65 19.42
CA GLU A 133 -17.28 0.12 20.48
C GLU A 133 -15.91 0.62 20.06
N SER A 134 -15.10 -0.27 19.46
CA SER A 134 -13.78 0.08 18.94
C SER A 134 -13.86 1.11 17.80
N VAL A 135 -14.88 1.04 16.95
CA VAL A 135 -15.14 2.05 15.90
C VAL A 135 -15.38 3.42 16.49
N LYS A 136 -16.25 3.50 17.52
CA LYS A 136 -16.60 4.74 18.22
C LYS A 136 -15.34 5.45 18.76
N GLU A 137 -14.39 4.69 19.27
CA GLU A 137 -13.11 5.22 19.77
C GLU A 137 -12.13 5.54 18.64
N ARG A 138 -12.07 4.69 17.60
CA ARG A 138 -11.07 4.76 16.55
C ARG A 138 -11.27 5.93 15.59
N ILE A 139 -12.50 6.24 15.17
CA ILE A 139 -12.77 7.29 14.19
C ILE A 139 -12.29 8.67 14.69
N PRO A 140 -12.56 9.10 15.94
CA PRO A 140 -11.99 10.34 16.45
C PRO A 140 -10.47 10.40 16.41
N LEU A 141 -9.79 9.29 16.75
CA LEU A 141 -8.33 9.22 16.74
C LEU A 141 -7.74 9.29 15.33
N LEU A 142 -8.44 8.72 14.33
CA LEU A 142 -8.00 8.77 12.93
C LEU A 142 -8.13 10.17 12.34
N PHE A 143 -9.19 10.90 12.68
CA PHE A 143 -9.50 12.20 12.10
C PHE A 143 -9.03 13.38 12.95
N HIS A 144 -8.45 13.15 14.10
CA HIS A 144 -7.79 14.20 14.85
C HIS A 144 -6.61 14.76 14.05
N ASN A 145 -6.67 16.00 13.66
CA ASN A 145 -5.68 16.67 12.79
C ASN A 145 -5.54 16.10 11.37
N SER A 146 -6.54 15.38 10.85
CA SER A 146 -6.53 14.88 9.48
C SER A 146 -7.33 15.78 8.55
N THR A 147 -6.79 16.02 7.35
CA THR A 147 -7.49 16.69 6.24
C THR A 147 -8.21 15.70 5.31
N ALA A 148 -8.11 14.40 5.55
CA ALA A 148 -8.77 13.38 4.75
C ALA A 148 -10.30 13.56 4.77
N LYS A 149 -10.92 13.36 3.61
CA LYS A 149 -12.38 13.53 3.42
C LYS A 149 -13.09 12.21 3.16
N TYR A 150 -12.35 11.11 3.14
CA TYR A 150 -12.90 9.78 2.90
C TYR A 150 -12.41 8.80 3.95
N LEU A 151 -13.29 7.88 4.34
CA LEU A 151 -12.99 6.73 5.18
C LEU A 151 -13.27 5.45 4.38
N LYS A 152 -12.28 4.58 4.27
CA LYS A 152 -12.39 3.24 3.72
C LYS A 152 -12.63 2.26 4.87
N VAL A 153 -13.76 1.57 4.83
CA VAL A 153 -14.18 0.62 5.85
C VAL A 153 -13.90 -0.80 5.36
N LYS A 154 -13.10 -1.54 6.12
CA LYS A 154 -12.88 -2.96 5.85
C LYS A 154 -14.03 -3.76 6.43
N LEU A 155 -14.67 -4.54 5.56
CA LEU A 155 -15.75 -5.49 5.85
C LEU A 155 -15.31 -6.90 5.43
N GLY A 156 -16.24 -7.86 5.38
CA GLY A 156 -15.94 -9.26 5.12
C GLY A 156 -15.42 -9.94 6.38
N SER A 157 -16.05 -9.67 7.53
CA SER A 157 -15.74 -10.34 8.79
C SER A 157 -15.90 -11.85 8.67
N PRO A 158 -14.96 -12.67 9.20
CA PRO A 158 -15.16 -14.10 9.31
C PRO A 158 -16.33 -14.47 10.23
N ASP A 159 -16.82 -13.54 11.06
CA ASP A 159 -17.97 -13.69 11.94
C ASP A 159 -19.31 -13.42 11.23
N GLY A 160 -19.28 -13.18 9.91
CA GLY A 160 -20.44 -13.02 9.04
C GLY A 160 -20.89 -11.58 8.80
N ILE A 161 -21.84 -11.44 7.85
CA ILE A 161 -22.34 -10.14 7.36
C ILE A 161 -23.11 -9.32 8.41
N ASP A 162 -23.71 -9.97 9.41
CA ASP A 162 -24.39 -9.23 10.47
C ASP A 162 -23.39 -8.47 11.36
N THR A 163 -22.22 -9.03 11.59
CA THR A 163 -21.11 -8.32 12.24
C THR A 163 -20.63 -7.13 11.40
N ASP A 164 -20.55 -7.30 10.09
CA ASP A 164 -20.21 -6.21 9.16
C ASP A 164 -21.22 -5.07 9.23
N LYS A 165 -22.52 -5.39 9.28
CA LYS A 165 -23.61 -4.38 9.39
C LYS A 165 -23.52 -3.59 10.68
N LEU A 166 -23.41 -4.27 11.83
CA LEU A 166 -23.29 -3.60 13.13
C LEU A 166 -22.09 -2.65 13.18
N MET A 167 -20.94 -3.11 12.64
CA MET A 167 -19.77 -2.28 12.53
C MET A 167 -20.03 -1.06 11.62
N TYR A 168 -20.63 -1.27 10.44
CA TYR A 168 -20.84 -0.20 9.46
C TYR A 168 -21.85 0.84 9.96
N GLU A 169 -22.92 0.44 10.63
CA GLU A 169 -23.88 1.34 11.28
C GLU A 169 -23.17 2.25 12.30
N GLN A 170 -22.27 1.70 13.11
CA GLN A 170 -21.47 2.51 14.03
C GLN A 170 -20.51 3.43 13.29
N VAL A 171 -19.96 3.01 12.13
CA VAL A 171 -19.14 3.88 11.29
C VAL A 171 -19.96 5.05 10.76
N LEU A 172 -21.18 4.81 10.27
CA LEU A 172 -22.09 5.85 9.83
C LEU A 172 -22.33 6.87 10.94
N GLU A 173 -22.67 6.42 12.14
CA GLU A 173 -22.94 7.29 13.28
C GLU A 173 -21.69 8.11 13.68
N SER A 174 -20.56 7.45 13.85
CA SER A 174 -19.30 8.10 14.31
C SER A 174 -18.70 9.05 13.27
N SER A 175 -19.01 8.86 11.98
CA SER A 175 -18.47 9.66 10.88
C SER A 175 -19.26 10.93 10.57
N LYS A 176 -20.51 11.04 11.03
CA LYS A 176 -21.42 12.17 10.75
C LYS A 176 -20.76 13.53 10.99
N LYS A 177 -20.14 13.71 12.14
CA LYS A 177 -19.51 14.99 12.54
C LYS A 177 -18.31 15.41 11.68
N TYR A 178 -17.74 14.48 10.91
CA TYR A 178 -16.57 14.74 10.06
C TYR A 178 -16.96 14.96 8.58
N ASN A 179 -18.21 14.75 8.22
CA ASN A 179 -18.73 14.86 6.84
C ASN A 179 -17.87 14.07 5.85
N LEU A 180 -17.73 12.75 6.09
CA LEU A 180 -16.86 11.86 5.31
C LEU A 180 -17.63 11.17 4.19
N GLY A 181 -17.01 11.07 3.01
CA GLY A 181 -17.37 10.05 2.03
C GLY A 181 -16.92 8.67 2.50
N LEU A 182 -17.80 7.67 2.43
CA LEU A 182 -17.47 6.31 2.84
C LEU A 182 -17.18 5.43 1.61
N ARG A 183 -16.28 4.47 1.78
CA ARG A 183 -15.98 3.41 0.83
C ARG A 183 -15.87 2.11 1.60
N VAL A 184 -16.36 1.02 1.02
CA VAL A 184 -16.25 -0.32 1.62
C VAL A 184 -15.31 -1.20 0.80
N ASP A 185 -14.66 -2.15 1.49
CA ASP A 185 -13.76 -3.12 0.88
C ASP A 185 -13.82 -4.41 1.71
N ALA A 186 -14.53 -5.42 1.18
CA ALA A 186 -14.67 -6.71 1.83
C ALA A 186 -13.45 -7.64 1.70
N ASN A 187 -12.46 -7.26 0.89
CA ASN A 187 -11.21 -8.05 0.68
C ASN A 187 -11.47 -9.51 0.27
N GLY A 188 -12.56 -9.78 -0.47
CA GLY A 188 -12.96 -11.14 -0.86
C GLY A 188 -13.50 -11.98 0.31
N GLY A 189 -13.95 -11.33 1.41
CA GLY A 189 -14.57 -12.01 2.54
C GLY A 189 -16.05 -12.36 2.33
N TRP A 190 -16.70 -11.79 1.31
CA TRP A 190 -18.07 -12.11 0.93
C TRP A 190 -18.10 -13.09 -0.23
N ASN A 191 -19.03 -14.05 -0.21
CA ASN A 191 -19.40 -14.80 -1.40
C ASN A 191 -20.31 -13.95 -2.32
N THR A 192 -20.71 -14.50 -3.46
CA THR A 192 -21.48 -13.75 -4.46
C THR A 192 -22.85 -13.29 -3.94
N GLU A 193 -23.57 -14.12 -3.19
CA GLU A 193 -24.90 -13.81 -2.67
C GLU A 193 -24.80 -12.78 -1.52
N GLU A 194 -23.84 -12.94 -0.64
CA GLU A 194 -23.54 -11.95 0.41
C GLU A 194 -23.15 -10.61 -0.19
N ALA A 195 -22.33 -10.59 -1.25
CA ALA A 195 -21.94 -9.36 -1.92
C ALA A 195 -23.13 -8.64 -2.55
N LYS A 196 -24.02 -9.36 -3.24
CA LYS A 196 -25.27 -8.79 -3.79
C LYS A 196 -26.13 -8.17 -2.69
N TYR A 197 -26.38 -8.95 -1.65
CA TYR A 197 -27.17 -8.50 -0.52
C TYR A 197 -26.57 -7.25 0.17
N MET A 198 -25.27 -7.26 0.41
CA MET A 198 -24.60 -6.14 1.07
C MET A 198 -24.53 -4.89 0.19
N ILE A 199 -24.42 -5.02 -1.14
CA ILE A 199 -24.47 -3.87 -2.06
C ILE A 199 -25.82 -3.19 -2.04
N GLU A 200 -26.92 -3.95 -1.92
CA GLU A 200 -28.27 -3.40 -1.82
C GLU A 200 -28.52 -2.77 -0.45
N TRP A 201 -27.93 -3.31 0.59
CA TRP A 201 -28.08 -2.84 1.97
C TRP A 201 -27.28 -1.55 2.25
N LEU A 202 -26.08 -1.38 1.64
CA LEU A 202 -25.16 -0.23 1.82
C LEU A 202 -25.68 1.05 1.18
#